data_c36b83f57a24a94f50eb8df56d19fee8
#
_entry.id   c36b83f57a24a94f50eb8df56d19fee8
#
_cell.length_a   1.000
_cell.length_b   1.000
_cell.length_c   1.000
_cell.angle_alpha   90.00
_cell.angle_beta   90.00
_cell.angle_gamma   90.00
#
_symmetry.space_group_name_H-M   'P 1'
#
loop_
_entity.id
_entity.type
_entity.pdbx_description
1 polymer ?
#
loop_
_entity_poly.entity_id
_entity_poly.type
_entity_poly.pdbx_seq_one_letter_code
_entity_poly.pdbx_strand_id
1 'polypeptide(L)'
;MVKKKQSKKSNKVVLVTGGFDPIHSGHIAYFESARKLGDCLVVGMNSDSWLIRKKGKFFMPSSERTEIIRALKPVDHVILFDDTDNTAIQAIANCKELFPDSKIIFANGGDRTKKNIPEMVFDDVEYKFGVGGRDKKNSSSWILKDWEAPRTDRPWGYYRVFHEHGVTVKVKELVIYPGKKLSMQ
;
A
#
# COMPACT_ATOMS: atom_id res chain seq x y z
N MET A 1 -32.33 1.18 10.08
CA MET A 1 -31.89 0.22 11.14
C MET A 1 -30.66 -0.52 10.63
N VAL A 2 -29.48 -0.12 11.05
CA VAL A 2 -28.22 -0.79 10.72
C VAL A 2 -28.14 -2.04 11.59
N LYS A 3 -28.21 -3.21 10.98
CA LYS A 3 -27.99 -4.49 11.69
C LYS A 3 -26.53 -4.51 12.16
N LYS A 4 -26.30 -4.31 13.47
CA LYS A 4 -25.03 -4.68 14.12
C LYS A 4 -24.77 -6.16 13.82
N LYS A 5 -23.81 -6.47 12.94
CA LYS A 5 -23.25 -7.82 12.84
C LYS A 5 -22.65 -8.13 14.23
N GLN A 6 -23.24 -9.08 14.96
CA GLN A 6 -22.60 -9.66 16.14
C GLN A 6 -21.25 -10.24 15.68
N SER A 7 -20.16 -9.71 16.23
CA SER A 7 -18.82 -10.21 15.95
C SER A 7 -18.71 -11.65 16.44
N LYS A 8 -18.60 -12.58 15.51
CA LYS A 8 -18.15 -13.93 15.82
C LYS A 8 -16.79 -13.80 16.50
N LYS A 9 -16.62 -14.35 17.70
CA LYS A 9 -15.35 -14.30 18.45
C LYS A 9 -14.24 -14.81 17.51
N SER A 10 -13.36 -13.94 17.05
CA SER A 10 -12.32 -14.28 16.09
C SER A 10 -11.14 -14.88 16.84
N ASN A 11 -10.74 -16.12 16.53
CA ASN A 11 -9.60 -16.76 17.14
C ASN A 11 -8.26 -16.27 16.58
N LYS A 12 -8.25 -15.79 15.33
CA LYS A 12 -7.06 -15.27 14.65
C LYS A 12 -7.38 -13.99 13.90
N VAL A 13 -6.77 -12.90 14.28
CA VAL A 13 -6.88 -11.61 13.63
C VAL A 13 -5.61 -11.31 12.86
N VAL A 14 -5.73 -11.05 11.58
CA VAL A 14 -4.60 -10.69 10.71
C VAL A 14 -4.58 -9.18 10.56
N LEU A 15 -3.45 -8.57 10.90
CA LEU A 15 -3.18 -7.16 10.67
C LEU A 15 -2.22 -6.98 9.52
N VAL A 16 -2.58 -6.12 8.58
CA VAL A 16 -1.71 -5.61 7.51
C VAL A 16 -1.64 -4.10 7.61
N THR A 17 -0.52 -3.48 7.24
CA THR A 17 -0.36 -2.02 7.28
C THR A 17 0.21 -1.47 5.98
N GLY A 18 -0.13 -0.23 5.67
CA GLY A 18 0.41 0.45 4.50
C GLY A 18 -0.27 1.76 4.15
N GLY A 19 0.32 2.50 3.22
CA GLY A 19 -0.24 3.75 2.70
C GLY A 19 -1.35 3.54 1.69
N PHE A 20 -1.29 2.46 0.89
CA PHE A 20 -2.30 2.10 -0.13
C PHE A 20 -2.70 3.26 -1.04
N ASP A 21 -1.71 3.98 -1.55
CA ASP A 21 -1.92 5.25 -2.25
C ASP A 21 -1.15 5.35 -3.58
N PRO A 22 -1.84 5.27 -4.74
CA PRO A 22 -3.21 4.78 -4.89
C PRO A 22 -3.33 3.28 -4.62
N ILE A 23 -4.56 2.83 -4.32
CA ILE A 23 -4.86 1.40 -4.23
C ILE A 23 -4.80 0.76 -5.62
N HIS A 24 -4.34 -0.49 -5.69
CA HIS A 24 -4.21 -1.22 -6.96
C HIS A 24 -4.38 -2.73 -6.76
N SER A 25 -4.46 -3.49 -7.86
CA SER A 25 -4.67 -4.94 -7.85
C SER A 25 -3.67 -5.72 -6.98
N GLY A 26 -2.43 -5.25 -6.87
CA GLY A 26 -1.43 -5.85 -5.98
C GLY A 26 -1.80 -5.75 -4.50
N HIS A 27 -2.42 -4.65 -4.08
CA HIS A 27 -2.94 -4.52 -2.71
C HIS A 27 -4.14 -5.43 -2.47
N ILE A 28 -5.02 -5.58 -3.46
CA ILE A 28 -6.17 -6.50 -3.37
C ILE A 28 -5.68 -7.94 -3.19
N ALA A 29 -4.74 -8.39 -4.02
CA ALA A 29 -4.13 -9.72 -3.92
C ALA A 29 -3.43 -9.94 -2.56
N TYR A 30 -2.79 -8.90 -2.03
CA TYR A 30 -2.19 -8.92 -0.69
C TYR A 30 -3.25 -9.10 0.40
N PHE A 31 -4.36 -8.35 0.35
CA PHE A 31 -5.46 -8.48 1.31
C PHE A 31 -6.13 -9.86 1.22
N GLU A 32 -6.37 -10.39 0.02
CA GLU A 32 -6.91 -11.73 -0.18
C GLU A 32 -6.00 -12.82 0.39
N SER A 33 -4.68 -12.67 0.22
CA SER A 33 -3.70 -13.60 0.76
C SER A 33 -3.60 -13.50 2.29
N ALA A 34 -3.61 -12.29 2.83
CA ALA A 34 -3.61 -12.04 4.27
C ALA A 34 -4.87 -12.61 4.93
N ARG A 35 -6.04 -12.40 4.33
CA ARG A 35 -7.33 -12.90 4.84
C ARG A 35 -7.37 -14.41 5.03
N LYS A 36 -6.60 -15.16 4.24
CA LYS A 36 -6.49 -16.64 4.36
C LYS A 36 -5.70 -17.11 5.57
N LEU A 37 -4.97 -16.21 6.24
CA LEU A 37 -4.15 -16.53 7.42
C LEU A 37 -4.96 -16.54 8.73
N GLY A 38 -6.17 -15.97 8.72
CA GLY A 38 -7.00 -15.88 9.92
C GLY A 38 -8.48 -15.67 9.64
N ASP A 39 -9.22 -15.43 10.70
CA ASP A 39 -10.69 -15.33 10.68
C ASP A 39 -11.18 -13.89 10.44
N CYS A 40 -10.29 -12.90 10.62
CA CYS A 40 -10.59 -11.48 10.50
C CYS A 40 -9.37 -10.77 9.92
N LEU A 41 -9.58 -9.89 8.92
CA LEU A 41 -8.55 -9.02 8.36
C LEU A 41 -8.77 -7.58 8.81
N VAL A 42 -7.78 -7.05 9.51
CA VAL A 42 -7.68 -5.64 9.90
C VAL A 42 -6.64 -4.96 9.00
N VAL A 43 -6.99 -3.83 8.42
CA VAL A 43 -6.06 -3.00 7.66
C VAL A 43 -5.73 -1.75 8.45
N GLY A 44 -4.49 -1.62 8.87
CA GLY A 44 -3.93 -0.41 9.47
C GLY A 44 -3.46 0.55 8.37
N MET A 45 -4.05 1.74 8.32
CA MET A 45 -3.72 2.74 7.31
C MET A 45 -2.74 3.78 7.84
N ASN A 46 -1.65 3.97 7.10
CA ASN A 46 -0.75 5.08 7.33
C ASN A 46 -1.42 6.42 7.01
N SER A 47 -1.05 7.44 7.79
CA SER A 47 -1.54 8.81 7.67
C SER A 47 -1.10 9.48 6.36
N ASP A 48 -1.76 10.59 6.01
CA ASP A 48 -1.33 11.46 4.91
C ASP A 48 0.04 12.09 5.22
N SER A 49 0.29 12.43 6.47
CA SER A 49 1.59 12.95 6.93
C SER A 49 2.72 11.94 6.71
N TRP A 50 2.48 10.66 6.96
CA TRP A 50 3.47 9.61 6.66
C TRP A 50 3.75 9.50 5.17
N LEU A 51 2.71 9.58 4.31
CA LEU A 51 2.90 9.55 2.86
C LEU A 51 3.70 10.76 2.38
N ILE A 52 3.45 11.96 2.94
CA ILE A 52 4.24 13.16 2.65
C ILE A 52 5.70 12.95 3.05
N ARG A 53 5.98 12.45 4.27
CA ARG A 53 7.36 12.16 4.71
C ARG A 53 8.06 11.14 3.79
N LYS A 54 7.33 10.11 3.34
CA LYS A 54 7.90 9.00 2.56
C LYS A 54 8.00 9.28 1.06
N LYS A 55 7.07 10.01 0.48
CA LYS A 55 6.92 10.18 -0.99
C LYS A 55 6.86 11.64 -1.44
N GLY A 56 6.88 12.61 -0.51
CA GLY A 56 6.72 14.03 -0.80
C GLY A 56 5.28 14.51 -0.93
N LYS A 57 4.35 13.62 -1.25
CA LYS A 57 2.91 13.91 -1.42
C LYS A 57 2.06 12.66 -1.23
N PHE A 58 0.76 12.82 -1.07
CA PHE A 58 -0.22 11.75 -1.24
C PHE A 58 -1.05 12.01 -2.51
N PHE A 59 -1.61 10.95 -3.07
CA PHE A 59 -2.52 11.02 -4.23
C PHE A 59 -3.98 11.12 -3.77
N MET A 60 -4.38 10.26 -2.82
CA MET A 60 -5.70 10.27 -2.21
C MET A 60 -5.59 10.55 -0.70
N PRO A 61 -6.45 11.46 -0.15
CA PRO A 61 -6.48 11.70 1.29
C PRO A 61 -6.89 10.43 2.05
N SER A 62 -6.51 10.34 3.31
CA SER A 62 -6.78 9.17 4.16
C SER A 62 -8.28 8.85 4.29
N SER A 63 -9.15 9.86 4.26
CA SER A 63 -10.61 9.67 4.23
C SER A 63 -11.06 8.81 3.06
N GLU A 64 -10.65 9.16 1.83
CA GLU A 64 -11.01 8.43 0.61
C GLU A 64 -10.40 7.02 0.62
N ARG A 65 -9.12 6.89 0.98
CA ARG A 65 -8.44 5.60 1.06
C ARG A 65 -9.14 4.66 2.06
N THR A 66 -9.58 5.20 3.19
CA THR A 66 -10.31 4.46 4.22
C THR A 66 -11.63 3.92 3.70
N GLU A 67 -12.44 4.74 3.03
CA GLU A 67 -13.74 4.31 2.50
C GLU A 67 -13.59 3.25 1.40
N ILE A 68 -12.63 3.43 0.50
CA ILE A 68 -12.33 2.44 -0.55
C ILE A 68 -11.92 1.10 0.07
N ILE A 69 -11.00 1.10 1.05
CA ILE A 69 -10.51 -0.12 1.66
C ILE A 69 -11.60 -0.82 2.47
N ARG A 70 -12.45 -0.08 3.18
CA ARG A 70 -13.60 -0.64 3.92
C ARG A 70 -14.59 -1.37 3.02
N ALA A 71 -14.73 -0.91 1.78
CA ALA A 71 -15.64 -1.52 0.81
C ALA A 71 -15.09 -2.81 0.17
N LEU A 72 -13.81 -3.13 0.37
CA LEU A 72 -13.19 -4.32 -0.21
C LEU A 72 -13.64 -5.59 0.52
N LYS A 73 -14.05 -6.58 -0.26
CA LYS A 73 -14.57 -7.87 0.24
C LYS A 73 -13.67 -8.59 1.26
N PRO A 74 -12.33 -8.63 1.11
CA PRO A 74 -11.47 -9.35 2.07
C PRO A 74 -11.25 -8.61 3.38
N VAL A 75 -11.65 -7.33 3.50
CA VAL A 75 -11.36 -6.46 4.65
C VAL A 75 -12.53 -6.46 5.61
N ASP A 76 -12.28 -6.79 6.88
CA ASP A 76 -13.31 -6.77 7.93
C ASP A 76 -13.27 -5.44 8.71
N HIS A 77 -12.07 -4.89 8.97
CA HIS A 77 -11.89 -3.64 9.70
C HIS A 77 -10.78 -2.78 9.10
N VAL A 78 -10.93 -1.46 9.22
CA VAL A 78 -9.86 -0.49 8.93
C VAL A 78 -9.62 0.34 10.18
N ILE A 79 -8.36 0.43 10.59
CA ILE A 79 -7.92 1.25 11.72
C ILE A 79 -6.93 2.32 11.27
N LEU A 80 -7.01 3.48 11.88
CA LEU A 80 -5.98 4.51 11.81
C LEU A 80 -5.10 4.40 13.05
N PHE A 81 -3.84 4.76 12.92
CA PHE A 81 -2.88 4.69 14.03
C PHE A 81 -1.87 5.84 13.95
N ASP A 82 -1.24 6.13 15.05
CA ASP A 82 -0.13 7.08 15.07
C ASP A 82 1.11 6.45 14.42
N ASP A 83 1.60 7.08 13.36
CA ASP A 83 2.78 6.66 12.60
C ASP A 83 3.86 7.76 12.56
N THR A 84 3.86 8.65 13.54
CA THR A 84 4.84 9.75 13.65
C THR A 84 6.26 9.25 13.79
N ASP A 85 6.46 8.09 14.39
CA ASP A 85 7.73 7.39 14.54
C ASP A 85 8.16 6.59 13.28
N ASN A 86 7.36 6.63 12.21
CA ASN A 86 7.52 5.85 10.98
C ASN A 86 7.42 4.33 11.14
N THR A 87 6.87 3.83 12.23
CA THR A 87 6.61 2.40 12.48
C THR A 87 5.12 2.08 12.47
N ALA A 88 4.78 0.80 12.43
CA ALA A 88 3.42 0.30 12.62
C ALA A 88 3.21 -0.33 14.01
N ILE A 89 4.08 -0.02 14.97
CA ILE A 89 3.99 -0.55 16.35
C ILE A 89 2.64 -0.19 16.97
N GLN A 90 2.21 1.07 16.81
CA GLN A 90 0.91 1.52 17.34
C GLN A 90 -0.27 0.81 16.66
N ALA A 91 -0.17 0.45 15.38
CA ALA A 91 -1.21 -0.33 14.72
C ALA A 91 -1.37 -1.72 15.36
N ILE A 92 -0.26 -2.37 15.72
CA ILE A 92 -0.29 -3.66 16.42
C ILE A 92 -0.91 -3.49 17.81
N ALA A 93 -0.50 -2.46 18.57
CA ALA A 93 -1.06 -2.18 19.89
C ALA A 93 -2.58 -1.93 19.82
N ASN A 94 -3.05 -1.09 18.92
CA ASN A 94 -4.46 -0.82 18.69
C ASN A 94 -5.23 -2.09 18.30
N CYS A 95 -4.64 -2.93 17.45
CA CYS A 95 -5.27 -4.19 17.06
C CYS A 95 -5.41 -5.16 18.24
N LYS A 96 -4.40 -5.25 19.11
CA LYS A 96 -4.47 -6.06 20.36
C LYS A 96 -5.55 -5.55 21.31
N GLU A 97 -5.68 -4.24 21.45
CA GLU A 97 -6.71 -3.61 22.29
C GLU A 97 -8.13 -3.89 21.77
N LEU A 98 -8.33 -3.81 20.45
CA LEU A 98 -9.62 -4.10 19.82
C LEU A 98 -10.01 -5.58 19.85
N PHE A 99 -9.03 -6.47 19.93
CA PHE A 99 -9.23 -7.93 19.89
C PHE A 99 -8.44 -8.65 21.00
N PRO A 100 -8.72 -8.36 22.29
CA PRO A 100 -7.88 -8.79 23.42
C PRO A 100 -7.79 -10.32 23.58
N ASP A 101 -8.83 -11.05 23.15
CA ASP A 101 -8.90 -12.51 23.25
C ASP A 101 -8.44 -13.24 21.97
N SER A 102 -7.87 -12.53 21.01
CA SER A 102 -7.51 -13.08 19.70
C SER A 102 -6.01 -13.16 19.51
N LYS A 103 -5.56 -14.21 18.81
CA LYS A 103 -4.18 -14.29 18.36
C LYS A 103 -3.97 -13.31 17.21
N ILE A 104 -3.06 -12.34 17.40
CA ILE A 104 -2.72 -11.37 16.35
C ILE A 104 -1.63 -11.95 15.45
N ILE A 105 -1.84 -11.84 14.13
CA ILE A 105 -0.88 -12.18 13.09
C ILE A 105 -0.55 -10.89 12.34
N PHE A 106 0.67 -10.37 12.49
CA PHE A 106 1.13 -9.23 11.69
C PHE A 106 1.71 -9.74 10.37
N ALA A 107 0.98 -9.50 9.27
CA ALA A 107 1.30 -10.03 7.96
C ALA A 107 1.97 -8.95 7.11
N ASN A 108 3.17 -9.26 6.58
CA ASN A 108 3.98 -8.37 5.78
C ASN A 108 4.10 -8.88 4.36
N GLY A 109 3.92 -7.96 3.40
CA GLY A 109 4.10 -8.23 1.97
C GLY A 109 5.42 -7.69 1.43
N GLY A 110 5.68 -7.98 0.15
CA GLY A 110 6.82 -7.44 -0.57
C GLY A 110 8.19 -7.90 -0.04
N ASP A 111 9.08 -6.94 0.12
CA ASP A 111 10.49 -7.11 0.52
C ASP A 111 10.73 -7.06 2.04
N ARG A 112 9.67 -7.03 2.84
CA ARG A 112 9.76 -7.04 4.30
C ARG A 112 10.25 -8.38 4.82
N THR A 113 11.19 -8.34 5.78
CA THR A 113 11.81 -9.50 6.42
C THR A 113 11.99 -9.25 7.92
N LYS A 114 12.31 -10.31 8.68
CA LYS A 114 12.64 -10.20 10.12
C LYS A 114 13.74 -9.18 10.42
N LYS A 115 14.63 -8.87 9.45
CA LYS A 115 15.79 -8.01 9.66
C LYS A 115 15.50 -6.53 9.41
N ASN A 116 14.37 -6.19 8.76
CA ASN A 116 14.11 -4.82 8.29
C ASN A 116 12.77 -4.26 8.75
N ILE A 117 12.14 -4.84 9.78
CA ILE A 117 10.94 -4.29 10.41
C ILE A 117 11.17 -3.97 11.88
N PRO A 118 10.88 -2.73 12.33
CA PRO A 118 10.98 -2.35 13.73
C PRO A 118 9.83 -2.90 14.59
N GLU A 119 8.77 -3.39 13.96
CA GLU A 119 7.54 -3.83 14.62
C GLU A 119 7.67 -5.14 15.41
N MET A 120 8.82 -5.83 15.34
CA MET A 120 9.06 -7.10 16.07
C MET A 120 9.38 -6.88 17.56
N VAL A 121 8.52 -6.16 18.26
CA VAL A 121 8.66 -5.82 19.69
C VAL A 121 7.63 -6.52 20.59
N PHE A 122 6.71 -7.30 20.01
CA PHE A 122 5.68 -8.03 20.73
C PHE A 122 5.92 -9.52 20.63
N ASP A 123 6.19 -10.19 21.77
CA ASP A 123 6.47 -11.63 21.80
C ASP A 123 5.21 -12.50 21.54
N ASP A 124 4.03 -11.95 21.81
CA ASP A 124 2.73 -12.62 21.66
C ASP A 124 2.08 -12.42 20.28
N VAL A 125 2.79 -11.74 19.35
CA VAL A 125 2.35 -11.51 17.97
C VAL A 125 3.07 -12.48 17.02
N GLU A 126 2.30 -13.13 16.14
CA GLU A 126 2.87 -13.93 15.07
C GLU A 126 3.22 -13.07 13.86
N TYR A 127 4.46 -13.09 13.41
CA TYR A 127 4.91 -12.33 12.25
C TYR A 127 5.01 -13.21 11.00
N LYS A 128 4.29 -12.84 9.94
CA LYS A 128 4.32 -13.51 8.63
C LYS A 128 4.93 -12.59 7.57
N PHE A 129 5.75 -13.15 6.69
CA PHE A 129 6.45 -12.42 5.63
C PHE A 129 6.16 -13.03 4.27
N GLY A 130 6.30 -12.22 3.21
CA GLY A 130 6.06 -12.65 1.83
C GLY A 130 4.60 -12.93 1.51
N VAL A 131 3.69 -12.36 2.29
CA VAL A 131 2.24 -12.50 2.08
C VAL A 131 1.84 -11.74 0.80
N GLY A 132 1.07 -12.42 -0.07
CA GLY A 132 0.70 -11.86 -1.38
C GLY A 132 1.69 -12.18 -2.51
N GLY A 133 2.78 -12.92 -2.20
CA GLY A 133 3.79 -13.34 -3.17
C GLY A 133 4.90 -12.31 -3.37
N ARG A 134 5.93 -12.73 -4.12
CA ARG A 134 7.11 -11.89 -4.44
C ARG A 134 6.98 -11.17 -5.77
N ASP A 135 6.06 -11.60 -6.63
CA ASP A 135 5.82 -10.98 -7.93
C ASP A 135 5.12 -9.65 -7.75
N LYS A 136 5.87 -8.59 -7.90
CA LYS A 136 5.36 -7.22 -7.86
C LYS A 136 4.60 -6.91 -9.15
N LYS A 137 3.36 -7.37 -9.24
CA LYS A 137 2.50 -7.17 -10.42
C LYS A 137 2.20 -5.70 -10.70
N ASN A 138 2.26 -4.83 -9.68
CA ASN A 138 2.02 -3.40 -9.82
C ASN A 138 2.59 -2.61 -8.63
N SER A 139 2.71 -1.30 -8.77
CA SER A 139 3.01 -0.41 -7.65
C SER A 139 2.36 0.95 -7.83
N SER A 140 1.97 1.55 -6.71
CA SER A 140 1.43 2.92 -6.69
C SER A 140 2.35 3.92 -7.40
N SER A 141 3.66 3.79 -7.21
CA SER A 141 4.64 4.67 -7.85
C SER A 141 4.67 4.52 -9.38
N TRP A 142 4.49 3.30 -9.91
CA TRP A 142 4.44 3.09 -11.35
C TRP A 142 3.17 3.68 -11.95
N ILE A 143 2.02 3.45 -11.30
CA ILE A 143 0.72 4.00 -11.74
C ILE A 143 0.78 5.52 -11.77
N LEU A 144 1.29 6.15 -10.71
CA LEU A 144 1.40 7.60 -10.63
C LEU A 144 2.37 8.16 -11.67
N LYS A 145 3.52 7.50 -11.88
CA LYS A 145 4.48 7.92 -12.92
C LYS A 145 3.86 7.88 -14.30
N ASP A 146 3.10 6.83 -14.63
CA ASP A 146 2.44 6.70 -15.91
C ASP A 146 1.29 7.70 -16.08
N TRP A 147 0.60 8.06 -15.00
CA TRP A 147 -0.46 9.06 -15.02
C TRP A 147 0.11 10.49 -15.15
N GLU A 148 1.17 10.84 -14.41
CA GLU A 148 1.78 12.19 -14.43
C GLU A 148 2.51 12.48 -15.74
N ALA A 149 3.09 11.47 -16.37
CA ALA A 149 3.83 11.61 -17.61
C ALA A 149 3.54 10.42 -18.55
N PRO A 150 2.40 10.43 -19.25
CA PRO A 150 2.01 9.34 -20.13
C PRO A 150 3.04 9.09 -21.22
N ARG A 151 3.29 7.82 -21.46
CA ARG A 151 4.22 7.35 -22.47
C ARG A 151 3.63 7.49 -23.86
N THR A 152 4.43 8.02 -24.81
CA THR A 152 4.12 8.02 -26.24
C THR A 152 5.12 7.15 -26.99
N ASP A 153 4.64 6.01 -27.54
CA ASP A 153 5.47 5.07 -28.28
C ASP A 153 5.83 5.58 -29.68
N ARG A 154 7.04 5.24 -30.15
CA ARG A 154 7.59 5.56 -31.48
C ARG A 154 8.40 4.36 -32.00
N PRO A 155 8.64 4.24 -33.30
CA PRO A 155 9.43 3.12 -33.87
C PRO A 155 10.86 3.01 -33.32
N TRP A 156 11.39 4.10 -32.76
CA TRP A 156 12.74 4.17 -32.20
C TRP A 156 12.79 3.97 -30.68
N GLY A 157 11.63 3.98 -29.99
CA GLY A 157 11.55 3.92 -28.55
C GLY A 157 10.28 4.56 -28.01
N TYR A 158 10.38 5.38 -27.00
CA TYR A 158 9.25 6.18 -26.50
C TYR A 158 9.73 7.49 -25.89
N TYR A 159 8.80 8.42 -25.66
CA TYR A 159 9.05 9.60 -24.86
C TYR A 159 7.92 9.84 -23.84
N ARG A 160 8.26 10.58 -22.79
CA ARG A 160 7.35 11.13 -21.80
C ARG A 160 7.52 12.63 -21.78
N VAL A 161 6.42 13.37 -21.59
CA VAL A 161 6.45 14.83 -21.47
C VAL A 161 6.10 15.20 -20.04
N PHE A 162 7.01 15.89 -19.38
CA PHE A 162 6.79 16.45 -18.06
C PHE A 162 6.45 17.93 -18.22
N HIS A 163 5.31 18.37 -17.66
CA HIS A 163 4.91 19.75 -17.63
C HIS A 163 5.17 20.32 -16.23
N GLU A 164 5.98 21.36 -16.12
CA GLU A 164 6.05 22.15 -14.90
C GLU A 164 4.97 23.25 -14.93
N HIS A 165 4.21 23.38 -13.85
CA HIS A 165 3.21 24.44 -13.72
C HIS A 165 3.86 25.81 -13.76
N GLY A 166 3.39 26.65 -14.66
CA GLY A 166 3.75 28.08 -14.72
C GLY A 166 5.02 28.43 -15.50
N VAL A 167 5.67 27.46 -16.13
CA VAL A 167 6.87 27.70 -16.96
C VAL A 167 6.63 27.19 -18.38
N THR A 168 7.04 28.03 -19.39
CA THR A 168 6.99 27.66 -20.81
C THR A 168 8.03 26.60 -21.21
N VAL A 169 8.60 25.88 -20.25
CA VAL A 169 9.61 24.86 -20.50
C VAL A 169 8.95 23.49 -20.56
N LYS A 170 9.15 22.80 -21.68
CA LYS A 170 8.70 21.42 -21.90
C LYS A 170 9.88 20.47 -21.74
N VAL A 171 9.90 19.70 -20.65
CA VAL A 171 10.90 18.66 -20.43
C VAL A 171 10.40 17.34 -21.00
N LYS A 172 11.23 16.65 -21.79
CA LYS A 172 10.94 15.32 -22.35
C LYS A 172 12.00 14.31 -21.89
N GLU A 173 11.56 13.19 -21.37
CA GLU A 173 12.38 11.97 -21.25
C GLU A 173 12.28 11.20 -22.57
N LEU A 174 13.41 10.87 -23.19
CA LEU A 174 13.48 10.09 -24.41
C LEU A 174 14.20 8.78 -24.11
N VAL A 175 13.55 7.66 -24.38
CA VAL A 175 14.13 6.34 -24.23
C VAL A 175 14.25 5.70 -25.62
N ILE A 176 15.48 5.46 -26.06
CA ILE A 176 15.79 4.90 -27.38
C ILE A 176 16.12 3.42 -27.21
N TYR A 177 15.46 2.56 -27.98
CA TYR A 177 15.74 1.12 -27.95
C TYR A 177 17.10 0.79 -28.55
N PRO A 178 17.76 -0.28 -28.08
CA PRO A 178 19.03 -0.71 -28.66
C PRO A 178 18.95 -0.85 -30.18
N GLY A 179 19.93 -0.30 -30.87
CA GLY A 179 20.01 -0.33 -32.36
C GLY A 179 19.07 0.64 -33.09
N LYS A 180 18.30 1.46 -32.37
CA LYS A 180 17.46 2.52 -32.96
C LYS A 180 18.14 3.88 -32.88
N LYS A 181 17.72 4.80 -33.74
CA LYS A 181 18.26 6.17 -33.82
C LYS A 181 17.10 7.18 -33.86
N LEU A 182 17.32 8.34 -33.25
CA LEU A 182 16.49 9.52 -33.47
C LEU A 182 16.95 10.25 -34.73
N SER A 183 15.99 10.63 -35.59
CA SER A 183 16.28 11.64 -36.60
C SER A 183 16.25 13.02 -35.92
N MET A 184 17.36 13.75 -35.96
CA MET A 184 17.33 15.19 -35.66
C MET A 184 16.63 15.89 -36.82
N GLN A 185 15.48 16.48 -36.53
CA GLN A 185 14.83 17.48 -37.38
C GLN A 185 15.10 18.83 -36.81
#